data_0f7263e0c1b16c0b9d56191b4931aead
#
_entry.id   0f7263e0c1b16c0b9d56191b4931aead
#
_cell.length_a   1.000
_cell.length_b   1.000
_cell.length_c   1.000
_cell.angle_alpha   90.00
_cell.angle_beta   90.00
_cell.angle_gamma   90.00
#
_symmetry.space_group_name_H-M   'P 1'
#
loop_
_entity.id
_entity.type
_entity.pdbx_description
1 polymer ?
#
loop_
_entity_poly.entity_id
_entity_poly.type
_entity_poly.pdbx_seq_one_letter_code
_entity_poly.pdbx_strand_id
1 'polypeptide(L)'
;MCIRDRAELTEPEWDKLPDEAKVLYPGKTVAKDPTACNAAESTTAAYMYLQVEIPRASVRTYTIAETAKADGSDETNQEPTSGAGVLDNGGEPHTVDLVSFQPNDGWSLLEETETEETHTFIYAYESAIAPGAQTPPLFDCVTYANVVEGDLPQGTAVDIICRLTAIQSDYVADANTPQDV
;
A
#
# COMPACT_ATOMS: atom_id res chain seq x y z
N MET A 1 8.81 23.12 27.87
CA MET A 1 8.84 23.37 26.44
C MET A 1 7.78 22.45 25.83
N CYS A 2 6.62 22.97 25.41
CA CYS A 2 5.61 22.13 24.75
C CYS A 2 6.00 22.04 23.28
N ILE A 3 6.45 20.88 22.87
CA ILE A 3 6.61 20.57 21.44
C ILE A 3 5.18 20.46 20.89
N ARG A 4 4.79 21.38 19.99
CA ARG A 4 3.45 21.44 19.39
C ARG A 4 3.40 20.84 18.00
N ASP A 5 4.52 20.25 17.57
CA ASP A 5 4.60 19.70 16.22
C ASP A 5 3.91 18.33 16.20
N ARG A 6 2.98 18.18 15.28
CA ARG A 6 2.13 17.01 15.13
C ARG A 6 2.09 16.61 13.66
N ALA A 7 2.33 15.33 13.39
CA ALA A 7 2.05 14.74 12.10
C ALA A 7 0.82 13.84 12.18
N GLU A 8 0.06 13.79 11.12
CA GLU A 8 -1.17 12.99 11.00
C GLU A 8 -1.11 12.12 9.75
N LEU A 9 -1.49 10.86 9.92
CA LEU A 9 -1.74 9.95 8.80
C LEU A 9 -3.21 10.02 8.43
N THR A 10 -3.51 10.21 7.17
CA THR A 10 -4.88 10.24 6.63
C THR A 10 -5.01 9.32 5.44
N GLU A 11 -6.20 8.79 5.22
CA GLU A 11 -6.54 7.93 4.08
C GLU A 11 -7.89 8.38 3.49
N PRO A 12 -7.93 9.55 2.80
CA PRO A 12 -9.18 10.20 2.43
C PRO A 12 -10.10 9.39 1.53
N GLU A 13 -9.58 8.63 0.59
CA GLU A 13 -10.40 7.80 -0.30
C GLU A 13 -10.84 6.50 0.38
N TRP A 14 -9.96 5.88 1.19
CA TRP A 14 -10.33 4.72 1.99
C TRP A 14 -11.45 5.03 2.99
N ASP A 15 -11.39 6.19 3.64
CA ASP A 15 -12.36 6.59 4.64
C ASP A 15 -13.77 6.84 4.06
N LYS A 16 -13.86 7.22 2.78
CA LYS A 16 -15.11 7.41 2.06
C LYS A 16 -15.75 6.11 1.57
N LEU A 17 -14.99 5.02 1.51
CA LEU A 17 -15.52 3.75 1.00
C LEU A 17 -16.55 3.17 1.97
N PRO A 18 -17.69 2.68 1.46
CA PRO A 18 -18.64 1.90 2.25
C PRO A 18 -18.02 0.55 2.63
N ASP A 19 -18.49 -0.05 3.72
CA ASP A 19 -17.95 -1.31 4.24
C ASP A 19 -17.97 -2.45 3.23
N GLU A 20 -19.00 -2.51 2.36
CA GLU A 20 -19.10 -3.50 1.30
C GLU A 20 -17.99 -3.36 0.25
N ALA A 21 -17.52 -2.13 0.01
CA ALA A 21 -16.41 -1.88 -0.92
C ALA A 21 -15.05 -2.31 -0.34
N LYS A 22 -14.93 -2.38 0.99
CA LYS A 22 -13.73 -2.81 1.72
C LYS A 22 -13.59 -4.33 1.81
N VAL A 23 -14.62 -5.09 1.45
CA VAL A 23 -14.53 -6.55 1.39
C VAL A 23 -13.59 -6.97 0.26
N LEU A 24 -12.55 -7.72 0.60
CA LEU A 24 -11.56 -8.23 -0.35
C LEU A 24 -11.98 -9.61 -0.89
N TYR A 25 -11.73 -9.84 -2.16
CA TYR A 25 -11.81 -11.14 -2.82
C TYR A 25 -10.63 -11.26 -3.81
N PRO A 26 -10.25 -12.46 -4.24
CA PRO A 26 -9.08 -12.66 -5.09
C PRO A 26 -9.06 -11.74 -6.32
N GLY A 27 -7.96 -11.05 -6.51
CA GLY A 27 -7.74 -10.11 -7.62
C GLY A 27 -8.41 -8.75 -7.48
N LYS A 28 -9.16 -8.49 -6.39
CA LYS A 28 -9.81 -7.20 -6.21
C LYS A 28 -8.81 -6.10 -5.86
N THR A 29 -8.95 -4.97 -6.54
CA THR A 29 -8.26 -3.72 -6.21
C THR A 29 -9.20 -2.79 -5.45
N VAL A 30 -8.69 -2.16 -4.38
CA VAL A 30 -9.44 -1.24 -3.52
C VAL A 30 -8.62 0.04 -3.35
N ALA A 31 -9.29 1.19 -3.37
CA ALA A 31 -8.65 2.47 -3.08
C ALA A 31 -8.13 2.50 -1.64
N LYS A 32 -6.87 2.88 -1.45
CA LYS A 32 -6.24 3.09 -0.16
C LYS A 32 -5.07 4.05 -0.39
N ASP A 33 -5.09 5.20 0.29
CA ASP A 33 -4.28 6.35 -0.05
C ASP A 33 -3.58 6.98 1.17
N PRO A 34 -2.67 6.24 1.83
CA PRO A 34 -1.98 6.75 3.02
C PRO A 34 -1.17 7.99 2.70
N THR A 35 -1.56 9.09 3.32
CA THR A 35 -1.03 10.44 3.12
C THR A 35 -0.51 10.99 4.44
N ALA A 36 0.71 11.53 4.45
CA ALA A 36 1.31 12.14 5.62
C ALA A 36 1.06 13.66 5.62
N CYS A 37 0.52 14.18 6.71
CA CYS A 37 0.23 15.59 6.89
C CYS A 37 1.08 16.17 8.03
N ASN A 38 1.65 17.34 7.83
CA ASN A 38 2.20 18.14 8.92
C ASN A 38 1.12 19.10 9.41
N ALA A 39 0.69 18.96 10.68
CA ALA A 39 -0.43 19.73 11.20
C ALA A 39 -0.19 21.25 11.09
N ALA A 40 -1.28 22.00 10.88
CA ALA A 40 -1.18 23.45 10.66
C ALA A 40 -0.64 24.24 11.88
N GLU A 41 -0.81 23.67 13.08
CA GLU A 41 -0.27 24.21 14.34
C GLU A 41 1.21 23.88 14.57
N SER A 42 1.83 23.05 13.71
CA SER A 42 3.27 22.77 13.76
C SER A 42 4.05 24.06 13.51
N THR A 43 5.25 24.13 14.10
CA THR A 43 6.11 25.32 14.03
C THR A 43 7.22 25.19 13.02
N THR A 44 7.51 23.97 12.57
CA THR A 44 8.62 23.68 11.64
C THR A 44 8.23 22.65 10.58
N ALA A 45 8.95 22.63 9.49
CA ALA A 45 8.83 21.59 8.48
C ALA A 45 9.35 20.25 9.02
N ALA A 46 8.84 19.14 8.50
CA ALA A 46 9.21 17.81 8.93
C ALA A 46 9.41 16.86 7.74
N TYR A 47 10.42 15.99 7.85
CA TYR A 47 10.58 14.82 6.97
C TYR A 47 9.59 13.74 7.39
N MET A 48 8.92 13.14 6.40
CA MET A 48 7.85 12.16 6.61
C MET A 48 8.32 10.77 6.18
N TYR A 49 8.10 9.80 7.06
CA TYR A 49 8.40 8.39 6.83
C TYR A 49 7.13 7.58 7.04
N LEU A 50 6.81 6.72 6.08
CA LEU A 50 5.69 5.79 6.17
C LEU A 50 6.22 4.35 6.25
N GLN A 51 5.89 3.67 7.34
CA GLN A 51 6.03 2.23 7.45
C GLN A 51 4.73 1.59 7.00
N VAL A 52 4.82 0.65 6.07
CA VAL A 52 3.71 -0.18 5.61
C VAL A 52 4.02 -1.63 5.96
N GLU A 53 3.11 -2.28 6.65
CA GLU A 53 3.19 -3.69 7.00
C GLU A 53 2.02 -4.41 6.35
N ILE A 54 2.31 -5.38 5.50
CA ILE A 54 1.31 -6.20 4.82
C ILE A 54 1.40 -7.66 5.30
N PRO A 55 0.26 -8.36 5.42
CA PRO A 55 0.24 -9.75 5.85
C PRO A 55 0.70 -10.69 4.73
N ARG A 56 1.38 -11.76 5.13
CA ARG A 56 1.79 -12.88 4.29
C ARG A 56 1.14 -14.18 4.77
N ALA A 57 0.96 -15.11 3.87
CA ALA A 57 0.47 -16.44 4.21
C ALA A 57 1.00 -17.49 3.23
N SER A 58 1.10 -18.73 3.71
CA SER A 58 1.38 -19.88 2.84
C SER A 58 0.07 -20.39 2.25
N VAL A 59 -0.16 -20.07 0.99
CA VAL A 59 -1.40 -20.36 0.25
C VAL A 59 -1.07 -20.73 -1.18
N ARG A 60 -2.05 -21.33 -1.87
CA ARG A 60 -1.99 -21.50 -3.31
C ARG A 60 -2.52 -20.24 -3.99
N THR A 61 -1.85 -19.82 -5.04
CA THR A 61 -2.28 -18.70 -5.87
C THR A 61 -2.47 -19.17 -7.31
N TYR A 62 -3.14 -18.32 -8.11
CA TYR A 62 -3.32 -18.56 -9.52
C TYR A 62 -3.11 -17.29 -10.33
N THR A 63 -2.54 -17.45 -11.52
CA THR A 63 -2.43 -16.38 -12.50
C THR A 63 -3.53 -16.55 -13.54
N ILE A 64 -4.27 -15.48 -13.81
CA ILE A 64 -5.22 -15.44 -14.90
C ILE A 64 -4.41 -15.19 -16.18
N ALA A 65 -4.33 -16.18 -17.08
CA ALA A 65 -3.71 -15.97 -18.37
C ALA A 65 -4.51 -14.89 -19.12
N GLU A 66 -3.89 -13.76 -19.40
CA GLU A 66 -4.46 -12.78 -20.33
C GLU A 66 -4.52 -13.47 -21.70
N THR A 67 -5.73 -13.81 -22.13
CA THR A 67 -5.94 -14.16 -23.52
C THR A 67 -5.62 -12.92 -24.34
N ALA A 68 -4.50 -12.97 -25.09
CA ALA A 68 -4.13 -11.94 -26.03
C ALA A 68 -5.38 -11.54 -26.83
N LYS A 69 -5.78 -10.27 -26.76
CA LYS A 69 -6.83 -9.72 -27.61
C LYS A 69 -6.37 -9.90 -29.05
N ALA A 70 -6.94 -10.87 -29.74
CA ALA A 70 -6.86 -10.94 -31.19
C ALA A 70 -7.66 -9.77 -31.73
N ASP A 71 -6.89 -8.83 -32.31
CA ASP A 71 -7.27 -7.86 -33.33
C ASP A 71 -8.76 -7.47 -33.48
N GLY A 72 -8.99 -6.23 -33.11
CA GLY A 72 -9.91 -5.28 -33.74
C GLY A 72 -11.33 -5.77 -34.11
N SER A 73 -12.28 -5.64 -33.18
CA SER A 73 -13.63 -5.18 -33.53
C SER A 73 -14.48 -4.90 -32.30
N ASP A 74 -15.00 -3.68 -32.26
CA ASP A 74 -16.27 -3.19 -31.68
C ASP A 74 -16.56 -3.41 -30.17
N GLU A 75 -16.67 -2.27 -29.52
CA GLU A 75 -17.23 -2.11 -28.20
C GLU A 75 -18.71 -2.50 -28.18
N THR A 76 -19.05 -3.57 -27.50
CA THR A 76 -20.32 -3.71 -26.78
C THR A 76 -20.24 -4.85 -25.75
N ASN A 77 -20.38 -4.50 -24.46
CA ASN A 77 -20.82 -5.37 -23.36
C ASN A 77 -20.39 -6.85 -23.42
N GLN A 78 -19.13 -7.16 -23.15
CA GLN A 78 -18.76 -8.51 -22.76
C GLN A 78 -18.29 -8.51 -21.32
N GLU A 79 -19.02 -9.26 -20.49
CA GLU A 79 -18.56 -9.76 -19.22
C GLU A 79 -17.14 -10.33 -19.37
N PRO A 80 -16.23 -10.17 -18.38
CA PRO A 80 -14.88 -10.73 -18.50
C PRO A 80 -15.01 -12.25 -18.69
N THR A 81 -14.66 -12.72 -19.87
CA THR A 81 -14.56 -14.15 -20.17
C THR A 81 -13.54 -14.73 -19.20
N SER A 82 -13.99 -15.58 -18.31
CA SER A 82 -13.21 -16.37 -17.37
C SER A 82 -12.05 -17.07 -18.10
N GLY A 83 -10.87 -16.43 -18.12
CA GLY A 83 -9.64 -17.11 -18.50
C GLY A 83 -9.38 -18.21 -17.46
N ALA A 84 -9.06 -19.41 -17.91
CA ALA A 84 -8.68 -20.49 -17.01
C ALA A 84 -7.45 -20.03 -16.19
N GLY A 85 -7.59 -19.89 -14.88
CA GLY A 85 -6.48 -19.59 -13.99
C GLY A 85 -5.49 -20.77 -14.00
N VAL A 86 -4.22 -20.47 -14.12
CA VAL A 86 -3.16 -21.46 -13.97
C VAL A 86 -2.64 -21.35 -12.54
N LEU A 87 -2.61 -22.47 -11.82
CA LEU A 87 -2.07 -22.52 -10.47
C LEU A 87 -0.57 -22.19 -10.51
N ASP A 88 -0.16 -21.25 -9.65
CA ASP A 88 1.23 -20.90 -9.49
C ASP A 88 1.99 -22.02 -8.74
N ASN A 89 3.30 -22.03 -8.83
CA ASN A 89 4.17 -22.98 -8.14
C ASN A 89 3.72 -24.46 -8.28
N GLY A 90 3.17 -24.84 -9.44
CA GLY A 90 2.68 -26.20 -9.70
C GLY A 90 1.50 -26.62 -8.83
N GLY A 91 0.79 -25.66 -8.20
CA GLY A 91 -0.33 -25.89 -7.30
C GLY A 91 0.05 -26.22 -5.87
N GLU A 92 1.32 -26.11 -5.50
CA GLU A 92 1.79 -26.26 -4.13
C GLU A 92 1.67 -24.92 -3.36
N PRO A 93 1.28 -24.94 -2.08
CA PRO A 93 1.26 -23.73 -1.24
C PRO A 93 2.66 -23.11 -1.16
N HIS A 94 2.71 -21.78 -1.19
CA HIS A 94 3.93 -21.01 -0.97
C HIS A 94 3.62 -19.69 -0.26
N THR A 95 4.60 -19.13 0.44
CA THR A 95 4.41 -17.87 1.16
C THR A 95 4.37 -16.71 0.18
N VAL A 96 3.26 -15.98 0.20
CA VAL A 96 3.03 -14.79 -0.64
C VAL A 96 2.55 -13.62 0.18
N ASP A 97 2.77 -12.44 -0.32
CA ASP A 97 2.12 -11.22 0.17
C ASP A 97 0.64 -11.27 -0.21
N LEU A 98 -0.24 -11.12 0.78
CA LEU A 98 -1.69 -11.16 0.52
C LEU A 98 -2.19 -9.89 -0.16
N VAL A 99 -1.38 -8.83 -0.16
CA VAL A 99 -1.70 -7.54 -0.78
C VAL A 99 -0.48 -7.01 -1.49
N SER A 100 -0.68 -6.36 -2.63
CA SER A 100 0.35 -5.60 -3.35
C SER A 100 -0.09 -4.16 -3.57
N PHE A 101 0.88 -3.27 -3.69
CA PHE A 101 0.69 -1.86 -4.03
C PHE A 101 1.84 -1.35 -4.90
N GLN A 102 1.65 -0.17 -5.51
CA GLN A 102 2.69 0.53 -6.25
C GLN A 102 2.92 1.89 -5.57
N PRO A 103 4.15 2.18 -5.12
CA PRO A 103 4.46 3.49 -4.56
C PRO A 103 4.40 4.58 -5.64
N ASN A 104 3.86 5.73 -5.26
CA ASN A 104 3.82 6.92 -6.11
C ASN A 104 5.17 7.64 -6.14
N ASP A 105 5.35 8.51 -7.13
CA ASP A 105 6.54 9.34 -7.25
C ASP A 105 6.76 10.22 -6.01
N GLY A 106 8.02 10.50 -5.69
CA GLY A 106 8.43 11.28 -4.53
C GLY A 106 8.65 10.46 -3.26
N TRP A 107 8.32 9.17 -3.27
CA TRP A 107 8.60 8.24 -2.17
C TRP A 107 9.76 7.30 -2.53
N SER A 108 10.72 7.19 -1.63
CA SER A 108 11.88 6.30 -1.77
C SER A 108 11.85 5.21 -0.73
N LEU A 109 12.04 3.96 -1.14
CA LEU A 109 12.16 2.83 -0.24
C LEU A 109 13.50 2.91 0.50
N LEU A 110 13.46 2.92 1.83
CA LEU A 110 14.64 2.92 2.70
C LEU A 110 14.98 1.53 3.21
N GLU A 111 13.95 0.80 3.63
CA GLU A 111 14.12 -0.51 4.26
C GLU A 111 12.99 -1.44 3.86
N GLU A 112 13.33 -2.71 3.70
CA GLU A 112 12.41 -3.79 3.39
C GLU A 112 12.78 -5.00 4.23
N THR A 113 11.81 -5.56 4.94
CA THR A 113 12.01 -6.72 5.81
C THR A 113 10.88 -7.72 5.64
N GLU A 114 11.23 -8.97 5.38
CA GLU A 114 10.29 -10.06 5.23
C GLU A 114 10.37 -11.06 6.39
N THR A 115 9.22 -11.55 6.81
CA THR A 115 9.04 -12.70 7.69
C THR A 115 8.08 -13.70 7.03
N GLU A 116 7.78 -14.81 7.70
CA GLU A 116 6.76 -15.75 7.21
C GLU A 116 5.34 -15.17 7.28
N GLU A 117 5.09 -14.21 8.18
CA GLU A 117 3.77 -13.66 8.48
C GLU A 117 3.56 -12.24 7.93
N THR A 118 4.64 -11.48 7.77
CA THR A 118 4.56 -10.05 7.40
C THR A 118 5.67 -9.64 6.45
N HIS A 119 5.37 -8.66 5.60
CA HIS A 119 6.32 -7.92 4.79
C HIS A 119 6.21 -6.45 5.16
N THR A 120 7.31 -5.87 5.60
CA THR A 120 7.38 -4.49 6.10
C THR A 120 8.25 -3.65 5.19
N PHE A 121 7.74 -2.49 4.81
CA PHE A 121 8.41 -1.49 4.00
C PHE A 121 8.50 -0.18 4.77
N ILE A 122 9.63 0.52 4.67
CA ILE A 122 9.78 1.88 5.17
C ILE A 122 10.12 2.80 3.99
N TYR A 123 9.26 3.77 3.75
CA TYR A 123 9.42 4.79 2.72
C TYR A 123 9.68 6.15 3.33
N ALA A 124 10.55 6.95 2.68
CA ALA A 124 10.74 8.36 2.99
C ALA A 124 10.22 9.22 1.85
N TYR A 125 9.53 10.31 2.19
CA TYR A 125 9.18 11.33 1.21
C TYR A 125 10.38 12.24 0.92
N GLU A 126 10.61 12.59 -0.34
CA GLU A 126 11.82 13.26 -0.84
C GLU A 126 12.10 14.65 -0.25
N SER A 127 11.06 15.32 0.30
CA SER A 127 11.17 16.70 0.78
C SER A 127 10.52 16.89 2.13
N ALA A 128 11.04 17.83 2.94
CA ALA A 128 10.40 18.23 4.17
C ALA A 128 9.07 18.95 3.89
N ILE A 129 8.02 18.59 4.64
CA ILE A 129 6.66 19.10 4.52
C ILE A 129 6.45 20.26 5.47
N ALA A 130 6.07 21.42 4.93
CA ALA A 130 5.78 22.62 5.73
C ALA A 130 4.53 22.43 6.61
N PRO A 131 4.40 23.19 7.72
CA PRO A 131 3.19 23.20 8.53
C PRO A 131 1.93 23.44 7.69
N GLY A 132 0.89 22.65 7.91
CA GLY A 132 -0.37 22.70 7.16
C GLY A 132 -0.34 22.08 5.76
N ALA A 133 0.80 21.55 5.32
CA ALA A 133 0.92 20.83 4.05
C ALA A 133 0.90 19.31 4.25
N GLN A 134 0.73 18.59 3.13
CA GLN A 134 0.70 17.13 3.09
C GLN A 134 1.52 16.60 1.91
N THR A 135 1.93 15.34 2.00
CA THR A 135 2.53 14.62 0.88
C THR A 135 1.46 14.21 -0.13
N PRO A 136 1.82 13.84 -1.37
CA PRO A 136 1.02 12.89 -2.14
C PRO A 136 0.82 11.59 -1.35
N PRO A 137 -0.21 10.78 -1.63
CA PRO A 137 -0.34 9.46 -1.04
C PRO A 137 0.86 8.59 -1.40
N LEU A 138 1.27 7.69 -0.51
CA LEU A 138 2.34 6.74 -0.81
C LEU A 138 1.93 5.80 -1.95
N PHE A 139 0.67 5.38 -1.98
CA PHE A 139 0.05 4.63 -3.07
C PHE A 139 -1.45 4.98 -3.14
N ASP A 140 -2.10 4.71 -4.27
CA ASP A 140 -3.51 5.06 -4.47
C ASP A 140 -4.46 3.89 -4.26
N CYS A 141 -3.95 2.67 -4.39
CA CYS A 141 -4.75 1.46 -4.24
C CYS A 141 -3.89 0.27 -3.84
N VAL A 142 -4.58 -0.75 -3.37
CA VAL A 142 -4.01 -2.05 -3.04
C VAL A 142 -4.78 -3.14 -3.79
N THR A 143 -4.06 -4.19 -4.22
CA THR A 143 -4.65 -5.34 -4.91
C THR A 143 -4.46 -6.59 -4.07
N TYR A 144 -5.57 -7.29 -3.79
CA TYR A 144 -5.53 -8.55 -3.08
C TYR A 144 -5.05 -9.68 -4.00
N ALA A 145 -4.19 -10.55 -3.47
CA ALA A 145 -3.62 -11.66 -4.22
C ALA A 145 -4.71 -12.64 -4.71
N ASN A 146 -4.44 -13.30 -5.83
CA ASN A 146 -5.32 -14.35 -6.38
C ASN A 146 -5.17 -15.65 -5.60
N VAL A 147 -5.62 -15.64 -4.34
CA VAL A 147 -5.58 -16.81 -3.46
C VAL A 147 -6.67 -17.81 -3.86
N VAL A 148 -6.34 -19.11 -3.86
CA VAL A 148 -7.31 -20.17 -4.12
C VAL A 148 -8.36 -20.20 -2.99
N GLU A 149 -9.62 -20.25 -3.37
CA GLU A 149 -10.73 -20.30 -2.40
C GLU A 149 -10.59 -21.49 -1.44
N GLY A 150 -10.70 -21.21 -0.15
CA GLY A 150 -10.60 -22.20 0.91
C GLY A 150 -9.18 -22.37 1.51
N ASP A 151 -8.14 -21.77 0.93
CA ASP A 151 -6.78 -21.81 1.50
C ASP A 151 -6.64 -20.87 2.72
N LEU A 152 -7.44 -19.83 2.78
CA LEU A 152 -7.60 -19.01 3.98
C LEU A 152 -8.96 -19.26 4.64
N PRO A 153 -9.04 -19.24 5.98
CA PRO A 153 -10.31 -19.32 6.67
C PRO A 153 -11.29 -18.22 6.20
N GLN A 154 -12.56 -18.55 6.05
CA GLN A 154 -13.57 -17.57 5.68
C GLN A 154 -13.63 -16.45 6.73
N GLY A 155 -13.58 -15.20 6.28
CA GLY A 155 -13.59 -14.02 7.16
C GLY A 155 -12.23 -13.67 7.73
N THR A 156 -11.12 -14.24 7.21
CA THR A 156 -9.77 -13.79 7.55
C THR A 156 -9.65 -12.30 7.24
N ALA A 157 -9.33 -11.50 8.26
CA ALA A 157 -8.99 -10.10 8.05
C ALA A 157 -7.61 -9.98 7.39
N VAL A 158 -7.52 -9.10 6.40
CA VAL A 158 -6.26 -8.73 5.75
C VAL A 158 -5.96 -7.29 6.16
N ASP A 159 -5.24 -7.14 7.26
CA ASP A 159 -4.93 -5.82 7.82
C ASP A 159 -3.65 -5.27 7.19
N ILE A 160 -3.75 -4.10 6.59
CA ILE A 160 -2.60 -3.32 6.11
C ILE A 160 -2.34 -2.23 7.15
N ILE A 161 -1.19 -2.30 7.80
CA ILE A 161 -0.86 -1.37 8.86
C ILE A 161 0.06 -0.28 8.30
N CYS A 162 -0.41 0.97 8.34
CA CYS A 162 0.39 2.14 8.00
C CYS A 162 0.75 2.90 9.27
N ARG A 163 2.04 3.22 9.45
CA ARG A 163 2.54 4.02 10.59
C ARG A 163 3.34 5.19 10.06
N LEU A 164 3.03 6.38 10.57
CA LEU A 164 3.72 7.62 10.24
C LEU A 164 4.76 7.94 11.31
N THR A 165 5.98 8.25 10.86
CA THR A 165 7.02 8.89 11.65
C THR A 165 7.39 10.21 11.00
N ALA A 166 7.50 11.27 11.81
CA ALA A 166 7.91 12.59 11.35
C ALA A 166 9.12 13.08 12.14
N ILE A 167 10.12 13.61 11.45
CA ILE A 167 11.33 14.18 12.04
C ILE A 167 11.41 15.65 11.62
N GLN A 168 11.50 16.55 12.61
CA GLN A 168 11.61 17.99 12.36
C GLN A 168 12.88 18.31 11.61
N SER A 169 12.79 19.09 10.54
CA SER A 169 13.94 19.46 9.70
C SER A 169 15.00 20.27 10.44
N ASP A 170 14.60 21.05 11.46
CA ASP A 170 15.51 21.89 12.25
C ASP A 170 16.47 21.09 13.15
N TYR A 171 16.16 19.81 13.41
CA TYR A 171 17.02 18.94 14.23
C TYR A 171 17.97 18.08 13.41
N VAL A 172 17.87 18.16 12.08
CA VAL A 172 18.70 17.38 11.14
C VAL A 172 19.65 18.36 10.43
N ALA A 173 20.62 18.86 11.16
CA ALA A 173 21.45 20.01 10.76
C ALA A 173 22.30 19.79 9.49
N ASP A 174 22.50 18.55 9.05
CA ASP A 174 23.36 18.20 7.90
C ASP A 174 22.71 17.24 6.89
N ALA A 175 21.46 16.86 7.07
CA ALA A 175 20.77 15.97 6.13
C ALA A 175 20.21 16.77 4.94
N ASN A 176 20.72 16.48 3.75
CA ASN A 176 20.23 17.09 2.51
C ASN A 176 19.01 16.32 1.95
N THR A 177 18.78 15.11 2.42
CA THR A 177 17.68 14.24 1.98
C THR A 177 17.15 13.39 3.14
N PRO A 178 15.90 12.88 3.05
CA PRO A 178 15.35 11.97 4.05
C PRO A 178 16.14 10.68 4.26
N GLN A 179 16.98 10.28 3.30
CA GLN A 179 17.84 9.09 3.39
C GLN A 179 19.08 9.31 4.29
N ASP A 180 19.37 10.57 4.64
CA ASP A 180 20.54 10.94 5.45
C ASP A 180 20.21 11.03 6.96
N VAL A 181 18.97 10.68 7.37
CA VAL A 181 18.44 10.84 8.74
C VAL A 181 18.36 9.52 9.49
#